data_a78cd960e8969738634c070acdb31f83
#
_entry.id   a78cd960e8969738634c070acdb31f83
#
_cell.length_a   1.000
_cell.length_b   1.000
_cell.length_c   1.000
_cell.angle_alpha   90.00
_cell.angle_beta   90.00
_cell.angle_gamma   90.00
#
_symmetry.space_group_name_H-M   'P 1'
#
loop_
_entity.id
_entity.type
_entity.pdbx_description
1 polymer ?
#
loop_
_entity_poly.entity_id
_entity_poly.type
_entity_poly.pdbx_seq_one_letter_code
_entity_poly.pdbx_strand_id
1 'polypeptide(L)'
;MAVFEDPDCPYCKTLEQTLEGIDNLTVYVFLYPIDQIHPDATAKSKAVWCAKDRVKAWDDAMRTGTVPAGAADCGNPIAKIADFAKRHRITGTPTTILADGRRLVGAVPRAELETQLQKAAKQ
;
A
#
# COMPACT_ATOMS: atom_id res chain seq x y z
N MET A 1 0.81 11.40 0.10
CA MET A 1 -0.44 10.63 -0.02
C MET A 1 -0.38 9.37 0.82
N ALA A 2 -1.53 8.85 1.18
CA ALA A 2 -1.64 7.55 1.84
C ALA A 2 -2.17 6.53 0.83
N VAL A 3 -1.73 5.28 0.92
CA VAL A 3 -2.23 4.23 0.05
C VAL A 3 -2.42 2.93 0.84
N PHE A 4 -3.60 2.32 0.67
CA PHE A 4 -3.93 1.03 1.25
C PHE A 4 -3.58 -0.04 0.24
N GLU A 5 -2.66 -0.92 0.59
CA GLU A 5 -2.09 -1.89 -0.35
C GLU A 5 -1.96 -3.28 0.25
N ASP A 6 -2.07 -4.25 -0.64
CA ASP A 6 -1.94 -5.68 -0.36
C ASP A 6 -0.68 -6.18 -1.08
N PRO A 7 0.25 -6.87 -0.39
CA PRO A 7 1.51 -7.31 -1.00
C PRO A 7 1.34 -8.33 -2.13
N ASP A 8 0.19 -8.99 -2.21
CA ASP A 8 -0.09 -9.97 -3.27
C ASP A 8 -0.98 -9.41 -4.38
N CYS A 9 -1.39 -8.16 -4.29
CA CYS A 9 -2.27 -7.55 -5.29
C CYS A 9 -1.48 -7.10 -6.53
N PRO A 10 -1.80 -7.62 -7.72
CA PRO A 10 -1.11 -7.21 -8.95
C PRO A 10 -1.23 -5.72 -9.26
N TYR A 11 -2.39 -5.14 -9.00
CA TYR A 11 -2.61 -3.70 -9.23
C TYR A 11 -1.81 -2.83 -8.27
N CYS A 12 -1.59 -3.31 -7.04
CA CYS A 12 -0.69 -2.64 -6.10
C CYS A 12 0.75 -2.63 -6.61
N LYS A 13 1.21 -3.75 -7.16
CA LYS A 13 2.54 -3.85 -7.77
C LYS A 13 2.69 -2.89 -8.95
N THR A 14 1.66 -2.78 -9.78
CA THR A 14 1.64 -1.82 -10.88
C THR A 14 1.73 -0.38 -10.39
N LEU A 15 0.96 -0.04 -9.34
CA LEU A 15 1.02 1.29 -8.74
C LEU A 15 2.42 1.60 -8.19
N GLU A 16 3.04 0.64 -7.51
CA GLU A 16 4.40 0.83 -6.98
C GLU A 16 5.42 1.10 -8.10
N GLN A 17 5.30 0.44 -9.23
CA GLN A 17 6.14 0.73 -10.40
C GLN A 17 5.92 2.16 -10.91
N THR A 18 4.69 2.61 -10.95
CA THR A 18 4.34 3.98 -11.33
C THR A 18 4.96 4.99 -10.37
N LEU A 19 4.89 4.72 -9.06
CA LEU A 19 5.43 5.61 -8.03
C LEU A 19 6.95 5.75 -8.10
N GLU A 20 7.67 4.75 -8.56
CA GLU A 20 9.12 4.83 -8.75
C GLU A 20 9.53 5.96 -9.68
N GLY A 21 8.68 6.32 -10.63
CA GLY A 21 8.95 7.39 -11.59
C GLY A 21 8.50 8.79 -11.13
N ILE A 22 7.95 8.92 -9.94
CA ILE A 22 7.44 10.18 -9.42
C ILE A 22 8.34 10.67 -8.30
N ASP A 23 8.96 11.84 -8.50
CA ASP A 23 9.82 12.46 -7.51
C ASP A 23 9.02 13.38 -6.57
N ASN A 24 9.64 13.76 -5.47
CA ASN A 24 9.11 14.77 -4.53
C ASN A 24 7.74 14.38 -3.97
N LEU A 25 7.58 13.10 -3.65
CA LEU A 25 6.34 12.54 -3.14
C LEU A 25 6.62 11.68 -1.90
N THR A 26 5.91 11.94 -0.82
CA THR A 26 5.91 11.07 0.36
C THR A 26 4.70 10.15 0.28
N VAL A 27 4.95 8.85 0.36
CA VAL A 27 3.91 7.83 0.32
C VAL A 27 3.87 7.09 1.65
N TYR A 28 2.72 7.11 2.31
CA TYR A 28 2.47 6.35 3.53
C TYR A 28 1.70 5.09 3.14
N VAL A 29 2.37 3.94 3.24
CA VAL A 29 1.75 2.65 2.91
C VAL A 29 1.05 2.08 4.12
N PHE A 30 -0.24 1.79 3.97
CA PHE A 30 -1.03 1.09 4.97
C PHE A 30 -1.25 -0.33 4.48
N LEU A 31 -0.67 -1.29 5.19
CA LEU A 31 -0.75 -2.71 4.83
C LEU A 31 -2.18 -3.21 5.05
N TYR A 32 -2.85 -3.53 3.97
CA TYR A 32 -4.24 -3.98 3.97
C TYR A 32 -4.39 -5.28 3.18
N PRO A 33 -4.00 -6.41 3.77
CA PRO A 33 -4.14 -7.71 3.11
C PRO A 33 -5.61 -8.13 3.02
N ILE A 34 -6.01 -8.63 1.86
CA ILE A 34 -7.36 -9.12 1.61
C ILE A 34 -7.30 -10.64 1.48
N ASP A 35 -7.41 -11.33 2.62
CA ASP A 35 -7.18 -12.78 2.71
C ASP A 35 -8.15 -13.61 1.87
N GLN A 36 -9.36 -13.11 1.62
CA GLN A 36 -10.36 -13.82 0.84
C GLN A 36 -9.88 -14.09 -0.59
N ILE A 37 -9.01 -13.24 -1.13
CA ILE A 37 -8.47 -13.38 -2.49
C ILE A 37 -6.98 -13.62 -2.50
N HIS A 38 -6.27 -13.29 -1.41
CA HIS A 38 -4.83 -13.46 -1.28
C HIS A 38 -4.52 -14.13 0.06
N PRO A 39 -4.55 -15.48 0.14
CA PRO A 39 -4.47 -16.17 1.44
C PRO A 39 -3.18 -15.96 2.22
N ASP A 40 -2.08 -15.64 1.55
CA ASP A 40 -0.78 -15.43 2.20
C ASP A 40 -0.49 -13.95 2.52
N ALA A 41 -1.40 -13.05 2.16
CA ALA A 41 -1.14 -11.62 2.23
C ALA A 41 -0.98 -11.11 3.66
N THR A 42 -1.73 -11.62 4.62
CA THR A 42 -1.59 -11.22 6.02
C THR A 42 -0.22 -11.61 6.57
N ALA A 43 0.23 -12.83 6.32
CA ALA A 43 1.55 -13.29 6.77
C ALA A 43 2.67 -12.45 6.14
N LYS A 44 2.56 -12.14 4.84
CA LYS A 44 3.52 -11.29 4.14
C LYS A 44 3.53 -9.87 4.69
N SER A 45 2.35 -9.30 4.95
CA SER A 45 2.23 -7.95 5.52
C SER A 45 2.87 -7.87 6.90
N LYS A 46 2.67 -8.87 7.74
CA LYS A 46 3.31 -8.94 9.06
C LYS A 46 4.84 -9.07 8.94
N ALA A 47 5.32 -9.87 8.00
CA ALA A 47 6.75 -10.03 7.75
C ALA A 47 7.40 -8.71 7.35
N VAL A 48 6.74 -7.94 6.48
CA VAL A 48 7.20 -6.60 6.09
C VAL A 48 7.21 -5.66 7.29
N TRP A 49 6.12 -5.61 8.04
CA TRP A 49 6.02 -4.72 9.20
C TRP A 49 7.06 -5.02 10.26
N CYS A 50 7.30 -6.29 10.54
CA CYS A 50 8.25 -6.72 11.57
C CYS A 50 9.71 -6.66 11.13
N ALA A 51 9.98 -6.36 9.86
CA ALA A 51 11.34 -6.25 9.35
C ALA A 51 12.06 -5.07 9.98
N LYS A 52 13.37 -5.18 10.09
CA LYS A 52 14.23 -4.12 10.62
C LYS A 52 14.16 -2.86 9.79
N ASP A 53 14.13 -3.02 8.45
CA ASP A 53 13.96 -1.96 7.49
C ASP A 53 12.67 -2.23 6.71
N ARG A 54 11.58 -1.63 7.16
CA ARG A 54 10.24 -1.84 6.58
C ARG A 54 10.13 -1.36 5.16
N VAL A 55 10.73 -0.23 4.85
CA VAL A 55 10.68 0.34 3.50
C VAL A 55 11.35 -0.60 2.51
N LYS A 56 12.54 -1.08 2.86
CA LYS A 56 13.25 -2.05 2.01
C LYS A 56 12.45 -3.34 1.87
N ALA A 57 11.91 -3.86 2.97
CA ALA A 57 11.13 -5.10 2.94
C ALA A 57 9.89 -4.96 2.07
N TRP A 58 9.21 -3.82 2.13
CA TRP A 58 8.07 -3.52 1.26
C TRP A 58 8.47 -3.45 -0.21
N ASP A 59 9.54 -2.72 -0.51
CA ASP A 59 10.04 -2.59 -1.89
C ASP A 59 10.43 -3.96 -2.46
N ASP A 60 11.11 -4.79 -1.69
CA ASP A 60 11.50 -6.13 -2.12
C ASP A 60 10.25 -7.01 -2.37
N ALA A 61 9.27 -6.94 -1.48
CA ALA A 61 8.01 -7.69 -1.64
C ALA A 61 7.30 -7.30 -2.93
N MET A 62 7.25 -6.01 -3.24
CA MET A 62 6.53 -5.52 -4.40
C MET A 62 7.27 -5.72 -5.70
N ARG A 63 8.61 -5.62 -5.70
CA ARG A 63 9.44 -5.79 -6.90
C ARG A 63 9.69 -7.24 -7.25
N THR A 64 10.01 -8.07 -6.25
CA THR A 64 10.47 -9.45 -6.48
C THR A 64 9.61 -10.51 -5.82
N GLY A 65 8.64 -10.12 -5.01
CA GLY A 65 7.83 -11.06 -4.24
C GLY A 65 8.55 -11.65 -3.03
N THR A 66 9.76 -11.18 -2.73
CA THR A 66 10.55 -11.67 -1.61
C THR A 66 10.12 -10.99 -0.32
N VAL A 67 9.81 -11.78 0.71
CA VAL A 67 9.53 -11.27 2.05
C VAL A 67 10.56 -11.79 3.03
N PRO A 68 10.83 -11.07 4.14
CA PRO A 68 11.78 -11.54 5.15
C PRO A 68 11.40 -12.91 5.69
N ALA A 69 12.40 -13.77 5.88
CA ALA A 69 12.23 -15.07 6.51
C ALA A 69 12.13 -14.91 8.03
N GLY A 70 11.46 -15.85 8.69
CA GLY A 70 11.35 -15.88 10.13
C GLY A 70 9.95 -15.57 10.63
N ALA A 71 9.78 -15.59 11.95
CA ALA A 71 8.48 -15.36 12.57
C ALA A 71 8.09 -13.89 12.48
N ALA A 72 6.95 -13.62 11.89
CA ALA A 72 6.34 -12.29 11.84
C ALA A 72 5.45 -12.10 13.09
N ASP A 73 6.08 -11.99 14.24
CA ASP A 73 5.44 -12.12 15.56
C ASP A 73 5.52 -10.84 16.39
N CYS A 74 5.86 -9.72 15.78
CA CYS A 74 5.89 -8.44 16.48
C CYS A 74 4.48 -7.83 16.56
N GLY A 75 4.30 -6.91 17.51
CA GLY A 75 3.10 -6.08 17.55
C GLY A 75 2.97 -5.30 16.25
N ASN A 76 1.78 -5.36 15.63
CA ASN A 76 1.56 -4.73 14.33
C ASN A 76 0.16 -4.16 14.21
N PRO A 77 -0.03 -3.18 13.29
CA PRO A 77 -1.31 -2.52 13.11
C PRO A 77 -2.20 -3.18 12.05
N ILE A 78 -1.88 -4.35 11.54
CA ILE A 78 -2.58 -4.95 10.38
C ILE A 78 -4.08 -5.07 10.63
N ALA A 79 -4.48 -5.61 11.79
CA ALA A 79 -5.90 -5.74 12.13
C ALA A 79 -6.59 -4.39 12.30
N LYS A 80 -5.90 -3.41 12.86
CA LYS A 80 -6.43 -2.05 13.05
C LYS A 80 -6.62 -1.34 11.71
N ILE A 81 -5.70 -1.55 10.77
CA ILE A 81 -5.81 -0.99 9.43
C ILE A 81 -7.02 -1.59 8.70
N ALA A 82 -7.20 -2.91 8.79
CA ALA A 82 -8.35 -3.57 8.18
C ALA A 82 -9.67 -3.05 8.76
N ASP A 83 -9.73 -2.86 10.07
CA ASP A 83 -10.91 -2.33 10.73
C ASP A 83 -11.21 -0.88 10.30
N PHE A 84 -10.19 -0.04 10.25
CA PHE A 84 -10.29 1.32 9.74
C PHE A 84 -10.81 1.34 8.31
N ALA A 85 -10.22 0.51 7.44
CA ALA A 85 -10.62 0.43 6.04
C ALA A 85 -12.09 0.05 5.89
N LYS A 86 -12.55 -0.93 6.65
CA LYS A 86 -13.97 -1.35 6.63
C LYS A 86 -14.89 -0.23 7.06
N ARG A 87 -14.55 0.48 8.14
CA ARG A 87 -15.36 1.61 8.64
C ARG A 87 -15.45 2.74 7.63
N HIS A 88 -14.43 2.94 6.82
CA HIS A 88 -14.37 4.00 5.81
C HIS A 88 -14.68 3.50 4.41
N ARG A 89 -15.22 2.29 4.28
CA ARG A 89 -15.63 1.69 3.00
C ARG A 89 -14.50 1.60 1.99
N ILE A 90 -13.31 1.32 2.47
CA ILE A 90 -12.17 0.98 1.61
C ILE A 90 -12.24 -0.54 1.42
N THR A 91 -12.69 -0.96 0.24
CA THR A 91 -13.03 -2.36 -0.02
C THR A 91 -12.08 -3.07 -0.97
N GLY A 92 -11.13 -2.35 -1.52
CA GLY A 92 -10.18 -2.91 -2.47
C GLY A 92 -8.83 -2.23 -2.42
N THR A 93 -7.86 -2.83 -3.09
CA THR A 93 -6.49 -2.31 -3.17
C THR A 93 -6.04 -2.21 -4.62
N PRO A 94 -5.19 -1.25 -4.94
CA PRO A 94 -4.79 -0.14 -4.08
C PRO A 94 -5.91 0.90 -3.96
N THR A 95 -6.02 1.53 -2.80
CA THR A 95 -6.86 2.72 -2.60
C THR A 95 -5.97 3.83 -2.11
N THR A 96 -5.88 4.91 -2.87
CA THR A 96 -5.05 6.07 -2.57
C THR A 96 -5.90 7.18 -1.99
N ILE A 97 -5.42 7.78 -0.91
CA ILE A 97 -6.04 8.94 -0.29
C ILE A 97 -5.10 10.13 -0.48
N LEU A 98 -5.57 11.13 -1.19
CA LEU A 98 -4.81 12.35 -1.47
C LEU A 98 -4.83 13.31 -0.27
N ALA A 99 -3.97 14.32 -0.30
CA ALA A 99 -3.86 15.29 0.79
C ALA A 99 -5.15 16.07 1.06
N ASP A 100 -6.00 16.22 0.04
CA ASP A 100 -7.31 16.87 0.15
C ASP A 100 -8.45 15.92 0.55
N GLY A 101 -8.15 14.65 0.80
CA GLY A 101 -9.12 13.64 1.21
C GLY A 101 -9.80 12.88 0.08
N ARG A 102 -9.54 13.25 -1.19
CA ARG A 102 -10.12 12.52 -2.32
C ARG A 102 -9.47 11.14 -2.48
N ARG A 103 -10.25 10.20 -2.98
CA ARG A 103 -9.81 8.82 -3.23
C ARG A 103 -9.53 8.57 -4.69
N LEU A 104 -8.49 7.81 -4.94
CA LEU A 104 -8.25 7.18 -6.24
C LEU A 104 -8.25 5.67 -6.03
N VAL A 105 -9.09 4.97 -6.79
CA VAL A 105 -9.22 3.51 -6.68
C VAL A 105 -8.49 2.84 -7.82
N GLY A 106 -7.67 1.84 -7.49
CA GLY A 106 -6.94 1.07 -8.47
C GLY A 106 -5.59 1.67 -8.88
N ALA A 107 -4.94 1.02 -9.83
CA ALA A 107 -3.63 1.43 -10.35
C ALA A 107 -3.82 2.53 -11.39
N VAL A 108 -3.90 3.77 -10.93
CA VAL A 108 -4.10 4.94 -11.77
C VAL A 108 -2.84 5.20 -12.61
N PRO A 109 -2.96 5.47 -13.93
CA PRO A 109 -1.81 5.79 -14.76
C PRO A 109 -1.04 7.01 -14.25
N ARG A 110 0.26 7.05 -14.52
CA ARG A 110 1.16 8.09 -14.02
C ARG A 110 0.67 9.51 -14.32
N ALA A 111 0.26 9.80 -15.55
CA ALA A 111 -0.20 11.12 -15.93
C ALA A 111 -1.43 11.57 -15.14
N GLU A 112 -2.37 10.66 -14.94
CA GLU A 112 -3.57 10.90 -14.14
C GLU A 112 -3.20 11.13 -12.67
N LEU A 113 -2.34 10.29 -12.12
CA LEU A 113 -1.90 10.41 -10.73
C LEU A 113 -1.20 11.76 -10.50
N GLU A 114 -0.28 12.14 -11.37
CA GLU A 114 0.41 13.43 -11.27
C GLU A 114 -0.56 14.61 -11.31
N THR A 115 -1.56 14.56 -12.18
CA THR A 115 -2.61 15.58 -12.27
C THR A 115 -3.37 15.69 -10.95
N GLN A 116 -3.78 14.58 -10.38
CA GLN A 116 -4.54 14.56 -9.13
C GLN A 116 -3.69 15.02 -7.93
N LEU A 117 -2.42 14.64 -7.91
CA LEU A 117 -1.49 15.10 -6.87
C LEU A 117 -1.31 16.62 -6.91
N GLN A 118 -1.19 17.20 -8.09
CA GLN A 118 -1.08 18.65 -8.25
C GLN A 118 -2.34 19.37 -7.78
N LYS A 119 -3.52 18.85 -8.11
CA LYS A 119 -4.78 19.41 -7.62
C LYS A 119 -4.88 19.38 -6.10
N ALA A 120 -4.48 18.29 -5.48
CA ALA A 120 -4.50 18.14 -4.04
C ALA A 120 -3.54 19.12 -3.35
N ALA A 121 -2.39 19.38 -3.96
CA ALA A 121 -1.36 20.29 -3.40
C ALA A 121 -1.74 21.76 -3.47
N LYS A 122 -2.74 22.13 -4.29
CA LYS A 122 -3.16 23.54 -4.49
C LYS A 122 -4.19 24.02 -3.47
N GLN A 123 -4.54 23.20 -2.50
CA GLN A 123 -5.52 23.56 -1.47
C GLN A 123 -4.92 24.25 -0.26
#